data_901b8e561d7ad94b6f457394851b5446
#
_entry.id   901b8e561d7ad94b6f457394851b5446
#
_cell.length_a   1.000
_cell.length_b   1.000
_cell.length_c   1.000
_cell.angle_alpha   90.00
_cell.angle_beta   90.00
_cell.angle_gamma   90.00
#
_symmetry.space_group_name_H-M   'P 1'
#
loop_
_entity.id
_entity.type
_entity.pdbx_description
1 polymer ?
#
loop_
_entity_poly.entity_id
_entity_poly.type
_entity_poly.pdbx_seq_one_letter_code
_entity_poly.pdbx_strand_id
1 'polypeptide(L)'
;FKGVGDKFHFTGFLNKDKVNDLLSITDIYCMPSVSEPFGLSALEAAQFNIPAVISKQSGVAEVMKGALKADFWDVNKMAEHIVNLCTDEELYRKVVEQSTEDIKASTWDSAADKVIRVYEHVLNR
;
A
#
# COMPACT_ATOMS: atom_id res chain seq x y z
N PHE A 1 17.74 -17.41 1.24
CA PHE A 1 17.36 -17.09 -0.16
C PHE A 1 17.63 -18.30 -1.05
N LYS A 2 16.65 -19.12 -1.29
CA LYS A 2 16.75 -20.41 -2.02
C LYS A 2 17.14 -20.22 -3.50
N GLY A 3 18.39 -19.82 -3.79
CA GLY A 3 18.88 -19.66 -5.15
C GLY A 3 18.43 -18.39 -5.86
N VAL A 4 17.75 -17.47 -5.16
CA VAL A 4 17.24 -16.22 -5.73
C VAL A 4 17.78 -14.98 -5.03
N GLY A 5 18.81 -15.12 -4.21
CA GLY A 5 19.37 -14.00 -3.46
C GLY A 5 19.85 -12.83 -4.31
N ASP A 6 20.31 -13.12 -5.54
CA ASP A 6 20.74 -12.10 -6.50
C ASP A 6 19.56 -11.25 -7.02
N LYS A 7 18.33 -11.67 -6.78
CA LYS A 7 17.11 -10.95 -7.16
C LYS A 7 16.60 -10.01 -6.06
N PHE A 8 17.21 -10.04 -4.88
CA PHE A 8 16.81 -9.24 -3.72
C PHE A 8 17.83 -8.14 -3.46
N HIS A 9 17.32 -6.95 -3.21
CA HIS A 9 18.15 -5.78 -2.92
C HIS A 9 17.66 -5.11 -1.64
N PHE A 10 18.46 -5.15 -0.59
CA PHE A 10 18.16 -4.46 0.66
C PHE A 10 18.66 -3.03 0.56
N THR A 11 17.73 -2.09 0.48
CA THR A 11 18.06 -0.68 0.26
C THR A 11 18.53 0.03 1.53
N GLY A 12 18.19 -0.50 2.71
CA GLY A 12 18.36 0.22 3.95
C GLY A 12 17.44 1.44 4.00
N PHE A 13 17.78 2.41 4.84
CA PHE A 13 16.99 3.63 4.95
C PHE A 13 17.11 4.48 3.69
N LEU A 14 15.97 4.94 3.17
CA LEU A 14 15.90 5.84 2.03
C LEU A 14 15.17 7.12 2.42
N ASN A 15 15.66 8.27 1.95
CA ASN A 15 14.92 9.52 2.11
C ASN A 15 13.73 9.54 1.14
N LYS A 16 12.85 10.54 1.31
CA LYS A 16 11.61 10.63 0.54
C LYS A 16 11.83 10.68 -0.96
N ASP A 17 12.84 11.41 -1.42
CA ASP A 17 13.14 11.52 -2.85
C ASP A 17 13.53 10.19 -3.46
N LYS A 18 14.36 9.42 -2.76
CA LYS A 18 14.77 8.09 -3.20
C LYS A 18 13.64 7.07 -3.13
N VAL A 19 12.76 7.20 -2.14
CA VAL A 19 11.54 6.37 -2.06
C VAL A 19 10.67 6.62 -3.28
N ASN A 20 10.46 7.89 -3.64
CA ASN A 20 9.68 8.24 -4.82
C ASN A 20 10.31 7.71 -6.10
N ASP A 21 11.64 7.82 -6.24
CA ASP A 21 12.35 7.26 -7.39
C ASP A 21 12.14 5.75 -7.48
N LEU A 22 12.23 5.04 -6.37
CA LEU A 22 12.02 3.60 -6.32
C LEU A 22 10.59 3.24 -6.68
N LEU A 23 9.60 3.96 -6.14
CA LEU A 23 8.19 3.72 -6.45
C LEU A 23 7.88 3.95 -7.92
N SER A 24 8.56 4.90 -8.58
CA SER A 24 8.34 5.18 -9.99
C SER A 24 8.69 4.01 -10.91
N ILE A 25 9.51 3.08 -10.46
CA ILE A 25 9.91 1.89 -11.22
C ILE A 25 9.35 0.59 -10.63
N THR A 26 8.49 0.69 -9.63
CA THR A 26 7.92 -0.47 -8.94
C THR A 26 6.64 -0.92 -9.62
N ASP A 27 6.50 -2.23 -9.81
CA ASP A 27 5.31 -2.83 -10.42
C ASP A 27 4.28 -3.30 -9.38
N ILE A 28 4.74 -3.80 -8.24
CA ILE A 28 3.87 -4.33 -7.18
C ILE A 28 4.45 -3.94 -5.83
N TYR A 29 3.58 -3.50 -4.93
CA TYR A 29 3.93 -3.19 -3.55
C TYR A 29 3.41 -4.30 -2.62
N CYS A 30 4.28 -4.83 -1.77
CA CYS A 30 3.90 -5.87 -0.82
C CYS A 30 4.23 -5.43 0.60
N MET A 31 3.22 -5.43 1.48
CA MET A 31 3.37 -5.03 2.88
C MET A 31 2.78 -6.11 3.80
N PRO A 32 3.59 -7.12 4.17
CA PRO A 32 3.12 -8.21 5.03
C PRO A 32 3.26 -7.90 6.52
N SER A 33 2.87 -6.71 6.94
CA SER A 33 3.07 -6.23 8.30
C SER A 33 2.14 -6.89 9.30
N VAL A 34 2.66 -7.22 10.47
CA VAL A 34 1.87 -7.77 11.58
C VAL A 34 1.05 -6.67 12.24
N SER A 35 1.63 -5.50 12.38
CA SER A 35 1.00 -4.34 13.00
C SER A 35 1.47 -3.08 12.31
N GLU A 36 0.60 -2.49 11.52
CA GLU A 36 0.85 -1.23 10.82
C GLU A 36 -0.39 -0.36 10.98
N PRO A 37 -0.38 0.63 11.90
CA PRO A 37 -1.59 1.40 12.22
C PRO A 37 -2.17 2.16 11.04
N PHE A 38 -1.33 2.72 10.17
CA PHE A 38 -1.82 3.55 9.07
C PHE A 38 -1.44 3.06 7.68
N GLY A 39 -0.30 2.36 7.53
CA GLY A 39 0.15 1.90 6.22
C GLY A 39 0.34 3.01 5.21
N LEU A 40 0.91 4.15 5.63
CA LEU A 40 1.11 5.31 4.76
C LEU A 40 1.92 4.96 3.50
N SER A 41 2.87 4.04 3.62
CA SER A 41 3.66 3.60 2.48
C SER A 41 2.82 2.88 1.41
N ALA A 42 1.80 2.12 1.83
CA ALA A 42 0.89 1.49 0.89
C ALA A 42 0.04 2.53 0.14
N LEU A 43 -0.41 3.58 0.83
CA LEU A 43 -1.13 4.68 0.21
C LEU A 43 -0.24 5.47 -0.75
N GLU A 44 1.02 5.69 -0.40
CA GLU A 44 2.00 6.32 -1.29
C GLU A 44 2.21 5.49 -2.57
N ALA A 45 2.37 4.17 -2.43
CA ALA A 45 2.48 3.28 -3.58
C ALA A 45 1.26 3.37 -4.49
N ALA A 46 0.08 3.43 -3.90
CA ALA A 46 -1.16 3.55 -4.67
C ALA A 46 -1.24 4.86 -5.46
N GLN A 47 -0.64 5.95 -4.96
CA GLN A 47 -0.55 7.21 -5.68
C GLN A 47 0.30 7.11 -6.95
N PHE A 48 1.23 6.15 -7.00
CA PHE A 48 2.03 5.86 -8.18
C PHE A 48 1.38 4.82 -9.10
N ASN A 49 0.11 4.51 -8.88
CA ASN A 49 -0.65 3.50 -9.65
C ASN A 49 -0.04 2.09 -9.52
N ILE A 50 0.44 1.76 -8.34
CA ILE A 50 1.04 0.47 -8.03
C ILE A 50 0.03 -0.37 -7.26
N PRO A 51 -0.33 -1.57 -7.73
CA PRO A 51 -1.22 -2.45 -6.98
C PRO A 51 -0.51 -2.95 -5.72
N ALA A 52 -1.25 -3.09 -4.65
CA ALA A 52 -0.72 -3.51 -3.36
C ALA A 52 -1.23 -4.88 -2.94
N VAL A 53 -0.33 -5.66 -2.34
CA VAL A 53 -0.65 -6.87 -1.62
C VAL A 53 -0.32 -6.60 -0.15
N ILE A 54 -1.32 -6.59 0.70
CA ILE A 54 -1.16 -6.18 2.11
C ILE A 54 -1.72 -7.24 3.05
N SER A 55 -1.27 -7.20 4.30
CA SER A 55 -1.82 -8.07 5.32
C SER A 55 -3.21 -7.58 5.77
N LYS A 56 -4.11 -8.53 6.07
CA LYS A 56 -5.44 -8.21 6.61
C LYS A 56 -5.35 -7.50 7.96
N GLN A 57 -4.25 -7.72 8.68
CA GLN A 57 -4.04 -7.18 10.02
C GLN A 57 -3.52 -5.74 10.00
N SER A 58 -3.18 -5.20 8.83
CA SER A 58 -2.74 -3.81 8.73
C SER A 58 -3.92 -2.85 8.87
N GLY A 59 -3.68 -1.69 9.48
CA GLY A 59 -4.71 -0.66 9.63
C GLY A 59 -5.23 -0.13 8.30
N VAL A 60 -4.38 -0.10 7.28
CA VAL A 60 -4.75 0.38 5.94
C VAL A 60 -5.67 -0.58 5.19
N ALA A 61 -5.78 -1.83 5.65
CA ALA A 61 -6.62 -2.83 4.99
C ALA A 61 -8.10 -2.43 4.93
N GLU A 62 -8.57 -1.66 5.90
CA GLU A 62 -9.95 -1.16 5.92
C GLU A 62 -10.19 -0.07 4.88
N VAL A 63 -9.16 0.71 4.58
CA VAL A 63 -9.23 1.84 3.66
C VAL A 63 -8.97 1.40 2.22
N MET A 64 -7.96 0.57 2.01
CA MET A 64 -7.58 0.08 0.68
C MET A 64 -8.39 -1.16 0.31
N LYS A 65 -9.64 -0.95 -0.06
CA LYS A 65 -10.57 -2.05 -0.40
C LYS A 65 -10.14 -2.80 -1.65
N GLY A 66 -9.47 -2.12 -2.57
CA GLY A 66 -9.00 -2.73 -3.82
C GLY A 66 -7.70 -3.51 -3.70
N ALA A 67 -6.95 -3.33 -2.61
CA ALA A 67 -5.72 -4.07 -2.42
C ALA A 67 -6.01 -5.56 -2.21
N LEU A 68 -5.13 -6.41 -2.72
CA LEU A 68 -5.22 -7.85 -2.46
C LEU A 68 -4.71 -8.12 -1.06
N LYS A 69 -5.43 -8.96 -0.32
CA LYS A 69 -5.18 -9.15 1.10
C LYS A 69 -4.96 -10.62 1.45
N ALA A 70 -4.10 -10.85 2.44
CA ALA A 70 -3.88 -12.16 3.02
C ALA A 70 -3.51 -11.99 4.49
N ASP A 71 -3.70 -13.03 5.28
CA ASP A 71 -3.18 -13.02 6.65
C ASP A 71 -1.67 -12.89 6.63
N PHE A 72 -1.10 -12.17 7.61
CA PHE A 72 0.34 -11.88 7.60
C PHE A 72 1.22 -13.14 7.61
N TRP A 73 0.69 -14.25 8.13
CA TRP A 73 1.39 -15.55 8.17
C TRP A 73 1.21 -16.37 6.89
N ASP A 74 0.28 -15.99 6.03
CA ASP A 74 -0.07 -16.78 4.83
C ASP A 74 0.81 -16.37 3.65
N VAL A 75 2.06 -16.81 3.69
CA VAL A 75 3.06 -16.51 2.66
C VAL A 75 2.62 -17.03 1.30
N ASN A 76 2.00 -18.21 1.26
CA ASN A 76 1.55 -18.82 0.02
C ASN A 76 0.46 -17.98 -0.66
N LYS A 77 -0.48 -17.43 0.13
CA LYS A 77 -1.53 -16.58 -0.41
C LYS A 77 -0.97 -15.26 -0.93
N MET A 78 -0.02 -14.67 -0.22
CA MET A 78 0.66 -13.46 -0.69
C MET A 78 1.41 -13.70 -2.00
N ALA A 79 2.14 -14.82 -2.08
CA ALA A 79 2.83 -15.20 -3.31
C ALA A 79 1.85 -15.42 -4.47
N GLU A 80 0.72 -16.06 -4.21
CA GLU A 80 -0.33 -16.26 -5.20
C GLU A 80 -0.86 -14.93 -5.74
N HIS A 81 -1.12 -13.97 -4.86
CA HIS A 81 -1.56 -12.64 -5.27
C HIS A 81 -0.53 -11.94 -6.15
N ILE A 82 0.74 -12.01 -5.79
CA ILE A 82 1.81 -11.39 -6.58
C ILE A 82 1.89 -12.02 -7.96
N VAL A 83 1.88 -13.35 -8.05
CA VAL A 83 1.90 -14.07 -9.33
C VAL A 83 0.69 -13.70 -10.17
N ASN A 84 -0.49 -13.65 -9.58
CA ASN A 84 -1.71 -13.27 -10.31
C ASN A 84 -1.63 -11.86 -10.87
N LEU A 85 -1.08 -10.91 -10.12
CA LEU A 85 -0.87 -9.54 -10.62
C LEU A 85 0.15 -9.49 -11.75
N CYS A 86 1.17 -10.36 -11.73
CA CYS A 86 2.18 -10.41 -12.78
C CYS A 86 1.66 -11.05 -14.07
N THR A 87 0.67 -11.92 -13.99
CA THR A 87 0.20 -12.74 -15.11
C THR A 87 -1.17 -12.35 -15.65
N ASP A 88 -1.93 -11.54 -14.92
CA ASP A 88 -3.30 -11.14 -15.31
C ASP A 88 -3.38 -9.61 -15.38
N GLU A 89 -3.26 -9.08 -16.59
CA GLU A 89 -3.29 -7.64 -16.84
C GLU A 89 -4.62 -7.00 -16.44
N GLU A 90 -5.71 -7.71 -16.61
CA GLU A 90 -7.03 -7.21 -16.25
C GLU A 90 -7.17 -7.08 -14.74
N LEU A 91 -6.70 -8.07 -13.98
CA LEU A 91 -6.66 -8.01 -12.53
C LEU A 91 -5.78 -6.84 -12.07
N TYR A 92 -4.60 -6.67 -12.66
CA TYR A 92 -3.68 -5.59 -12.35
C TYR A 92 -4.39 -4.24 -12.51
N ARG A 93 -5.02 -4.03 -13.65
CA ARG A 93 -5.73 -2.79 -13.95
C ARG A 93 -6.88 -2.52 -12.96
N LYS A 94 -7.66 -3.56 -12.66
CA LYS A 94 -8.79 -3.42 -11.71
C LYS A 94 -8.32 -3.05 -10.31
N VAL A 95 -7.23 -3.65 -9.84
CA VAL A 95 -6.67 -3.34 -8.52
C VAL A 95 -6.17 -1.90 -8.49
N VAL A 96 -5.48 -1.45 -9.51
CA VAL A 96 -5.00 -0.06 -9.63
C VAL A 96 -6.16 0.93 -9.65
N GLU A 97 -7.19 0.67 -10.45
CA GLU A 97 -8.35 1.53 -10.55
C GLU A 97 -9.09 1.65 -9.21
N GLN A 98 -9.33 0.54 -8.54
CA GLN A 98 -9.99 0.54 -7.24
C GLN A 98 -9.14 1.23 -6.18
N SER A 99 -7.83 1.03 -6.20
CA SER A 99 -6.91 1.69 -5.27
C SER A 99 -6.93 3.21 -5.46
N THR A 100 -7.04 3.69 -6.69
CA THR A 100 -7.18 5.11 -6.98
C THR A 100 -8.45 5.68 -6.36
N GLU A 101 -9.56 4.97 -6.47
CA GLU A 101 -10.82 5.38 -5.85
C GLU A 101 -10.73 5.35 -4.32
N ASP A 102 -10.08 4.33 -3.75
CA ASP A 102 -9.87 4.22 -2.31
C ASP A 102 -9.07 5.42 -1.77
N ILE A 103 -8.04 5.85 -2.49
CA ILE A 103 -7.24 7.01 -2.11
C ILE A 103 -8.08 8.27 -2.13
N LYS A 104 -8.86 8.49 -3.18
CA LYS A 104 -9.72 9.66 -3.28
C LYS A 104 -10.67 9.74 -2.09
N ALA A 105 -11.32 8.63 -1.75
CA ALA A 105 -12.24 8.57 -0.63
C ALA A 105 -11.54 8.86 0.70
N SER A 106 -10.36 8.27 0.94
CA SER A 106 -9.66 8.45 2.20
C SER A 106 -8.98 9.82 2.31
N THR A 107 -8.45 10.35 1.21
CA THR A 107 -7.72 11.61 1.22
C THR A 107 -8.67 12.80 1.41
N TRP A 108 -9.78 12.83 0.67
CA TRP A 108 -10.72 13.95 0.74
C TRP A 108 -11.52 13.95 2.04
N ASP A 109 -12.07 12.80 2.44
CA ASP A 109 -12.91 12.71 3.63
C ASP A 109 -12.11 12.72 4.92
N SER A 110 -11.12 11.82 5.03
CA SER A 110 -10.36 11.66 6.27
C SER A 110 -9.40 12.81 6.55
N ALA A 111 -8.70 13.31 5.53
CA ALA A 111 -7.77 14.41 5.70
C ALA A 111 -8.50 15.71 6.03
N ALA A 112 -9.60 15.99 5.34
CA ALA A 112 -10.44 17.15 5.60
C ALA A 112 -11.00 17.12 7.02
N ASP A 113 -11.54 15.98 7.46
CA ASP A 113 -12.04 15.79 8.81
C ASP A 113 -10.95 15.99 9.86
N LYS A 114 -9.76 15.46 9.64
CA LYS A 114 -8.64 15.63 10.56
C LYS A 114 -8.23 17.09 10.68
N VAL A 115 -8.14 17.80 9.57
CA VAL A 115 -7.81 19.21 9.56
C VAL A 115 -8.87 20.02 10.31
N ILE A 116 -10.14 19.76 10.04
CA ILE A 116 -11.26 20.42 10.72
C ILE A 116 -11.18 20.18 12.24
N ARG A 117 -10.95 18.94 12.66
CA ARG A 117 -10.83 18.61 14.08
C ARG A 117 -9.66 19.32 14.76
N VAL A 118 -8.53 19.42 14.09
CA VAL A 118 -7.38 20.15 14.61
C VAL A 118 -7.72 21.63 14.79
N TYR A 119 -8.33 22.26 13.80
CA TYR A 119 -8.76 23.64 13.90
C TYR A 119 -9.76 23.86 15.02
N GLU A 120 -10.77 23.01 15.15
CA GLU A 120 -11.74 23.09 16.24
C GLU A 120 -11.08 22.97 17.60
N HIS A 121 -10.14 22.04 17.76
CA HIS A 121 -9.39 21.86 19.00
C HIS A 121 -8.58 23.12 19.36
N VAL A 122 -7.91 23.72 18.39
CA VAL A 122 -7.11 24.93 18.60
C VAL A 122 -8.01 26.11 18.95
N LEU A 123 -9.14 26.28 18.27
CA LEU A 123 -10.06 27.39 18.51
C LEU A 123 -10.80 27.30 19.84
N ASN A 124 -11.00 26.08 20.35
CA ASN A 124 -11.74 25.86 21.59
C ASN A 124 -10.84 25.69 22.84
N ARG A 125 -9.60 26.03 22.75
CA ARG A 125 -8.68 26.01 23.89
C ARG A 125 -9.06 26.98 24.99
#